data_722f817b2737db109ff10c3d51149af4
#
_entry.id   722f817b2737db109ff10c3d51149af4
#
_cell.length_a   1.000
_cell.length_b   1.000
_cell.length_c   1.000
_cell.angle_alpha   90.00
_cell.angle_beta   90.00
_cell.angle_gamma   90.00
#
_symmetry.space_group_name_H-M   'P 1'
#
loop_
_entity.id
_entity.type
_entity.pdbx_description
1 polymer ?
#
loop_
_entity_poly.entity_id
_entity_poly.type
_entity_poly.pdbx_seq_one_letter_code
_entity_poly.pdbx_strand_id
1 'polypeptide(L)'
;MRRILSCIGLFLFIVGLLHSCIAGDKQKAGKMDECTENVKGKAELRDQQFPFPEIPSVLTSPTERKTFLLTHYWDSYNFSDTALVNNRAVTEQGLVNQLSLLSASEATQEEIKGGIGNLCTGMESQEHARQVFMRLMDDYLYNPNSPYYNETLYAAYLRRMLQSTALDEARKSSLKFKLELISRNNCL
;
A
#
# COMPACT_ATOMS: atom_id res chain seq x y z
N MET A 1 -4.15 50.38 9.48
CA MET A 1 -5.27 50.86 10.33
C MET A 1 -6.50 50.01 10.09
N ARG A 2 -7.04 49.41 11.18
CA ARG A 2 -8.45 48.92 11.35
C ARG A 2 -8.83 47.67 10.54
N ARG A 3 -9.44 46.61 11.08
CA ARG A 3 -9.86 46.12 12.46
C ARG A 3 -10.20 44.63 12.31
N ILE A 4 -9.69 43.83 13.11
CA ILE A 4 -10.15 42.80 14.03
C ILE A 4 -11.67 42.80 14.30
N LEU A 5 -12.28 41.61 14.19
CA LEU A 5 -13.43 41.12 14.93
C LEU A 5 -13.66 39.68 14.47
N SER A 6 -13.24 38.63 15.15
CA SER A 6 -13.83 38.07 16.38
C SER A 6 -15.28 37.64 16.21
N CYS A 7 -15.50 36.32 16.01
CA CYS A 7 -16.75 35.67 16.39
C CYS A 7 -16.42 34.32 17.04
N ILE A 8 -16.22 34.40 18.35
CA ILE A 8 -16.35 33.27 19.28
C ILE A 8 -17.85 33.05 19.46
N GLY A 9 -18.34 31.90 18.99
CA GLY A 9 -19.70 31.41 19.18
C GLY A 9 -19.70 30.19 20.07
N LEU A 10 -19.88 30.45 21.31
CA LEU A 10 -20.24 29.60 22.43
C LEU A 10 -21.47 28.73 22.11
N PHE A 11 -21.40 27.42 22.19
CA PHE A 11 -22.55 26.56 22.37
C PHE A 11 -22.33 25.63 23.57
N LEU A 12 -23.00 26.07 24.64
CA LEU A 12 -23.16 25.35 25.90
C LEU A 12 -24.32 24.36 25.82
N PHE A 13 -24.10 23.18 26.36
CA PHE A 13 -24.99 22.30 27.13
C PHE A 13 -26.45 22.11 26.70
N ILE A 14 -26.79 20.87 26.38
CA ILE A 14 -28.02 20.24 26.87
C ILE A 14 -27.69 18.82 27.38
N VAL A 15 -27.65 18.71 28.70
CA VAL A 15 -27.74 17.45 29.45
C VAL A 15 -29.23 17.13 29.59
N GLY A 16 -29.69 16.05 29.03
CA GLY A 16 -31.03 15.51 29.18
C GLY A 16 -30.99 14.11 29.75
N LEU A 17 -31.04 14.00 31.05
CA LEU A 17 -31.34 12.78 31.80
C LEU A 17 -32.83 12.42 31.62
N LEU A 18 -33.10 11.24 31.08
CA LEU A 18 -34.36 10.54 31.35
C LEU A 18 -34.08 9.10 31.68
N HIS A 19 -34.22 8.80 32.95
CA HIS A 19 -34.42 7.45 33.47
C HIS A 19 -35.86 7.05 33.16
N SER A 20 -36.08 5.87 32.65
CA SER A 20 -37.30 5.12 32.89
C SER A 20 -37.05 3.64 32.87
N CYS A 21 -37.47 3.01 33.94
CA CYS A 21 -37.30 1.61 34.27
C CYS A 21 -38.43 0.71 33.71
N ILE A 22 -38.08 -0.55 33.56
CA ILE A 22 -38.86 -1.77 33.90
C ILE A 22 -39.97 -2.21 32.92
N ALA A 23 -39.79 -3.36 32.31
CA ALA A 23 -40.40 -4.67 32.65
C ALA A 23 -40.10 -5.69 31.55
N GLY A 24 -39.76 -6.88 31.99
CA GLY A 24 -39.26 -7.98 31.20
C GLY A 24 -40.31 -8.62 30.27
N ASP A 25 -39.76 -9.27 29.28
CA ASP A 25 -40.30 -10.61 28.93
C ASP A 25 -39.22 -11.48 28.30
N LYS A 26 -39.26 -12.76 28.63
CA LYS A 26 -38.40 -13.82 28.14
C LYS A 26 -38.83 -14.21 26.73
N GLN A 27 -37.89 -14.28 25.74
CA GLN A 27 -37.85 -15.45 24.85
C GLN A 27 -36.78 -15.40 23.79
N LYS A 28 -36.09 -16.55 23.65
CA LYS A 28 -35.31 -17.13 22.55
C LYS A 28 -33.88 -16.67 22.34
N ALA A 29 -32.99 -17.43 22.97
CA ALA A 29 -31.66 -17.72 22.44
C ALA A 29 -31.77 -18.30 21.02
N GLY A 30 -31.09 -17.71 20.10
CA GLY A 30 -30.94 -18.23 18.76
C GLY A 30 -30.29 -17.22 17.82
N LYS A 31 -29.07 -17.51 17.40
CA LYS A 31 -28.24 -16.79 16.41
C LYS A 31 -27.50 -15.53 16.89
N MET A 32 -26.41 -15.76 17.58
CA MET A 32 -25.43 -14.71 17.89
C MET A 32 -23.99 -15.14 17.57
N ASP A 33 -23.79 -16.18 16.76
CA ASP A 33 -22.43 -16.68 16.45
C ASP A 33 -21.85 -16.18 15.12
N GLU A 34 -22.68 -15.68 14.20
CA GLU A 34 -22.19 -15.29 12.87
C GLU A 34 -21.61 -13.85 12.81
N CYS A 35 -21.95 -13.00 13.79
CA CYS A 35 -21.42 -11.62 13.85
C CYS A 35 -20.08 -11.51 14.58
N THR A 36 -19.75 -12.47 15.45
CA THR A 36 -18.54 -12.41 16.28
C THR A 36 -17.30 -12.92 15.56
N GLU A 37 -17.44 -13.89 14.65
CA GLU A 37 -16.31 -14.36 13.84
C GLU A 37 -15.87 -13.31 12.82
N ASN A 38 -16.80 -12.59 12.21
CA ASN A 38 -16.49 -11.56 11.22
C ASN A 38 -15.82 -10.31 11.85
N VAL A 39 -16.12 -10.02 13.12
CA VAL A 39 -15.49 -8.92 13.87
C VAL A 39 -14.10 -9.32 14.36
N LYS A 40 -13.90 -10.57 14.79
CA LYS A 40 -12.58 -11.09 15.18
C LYS A 40 -11.61 -11.17 14.00
N GLY A 41 -12.01 -11.75 12.87
CA GLY A 41 -11.19 -11.81 11.68
C GLY A 41 -10.83 -10.42 11.14
N LYS A 42 -11.74 -9.44 11.27
CA LYS A 42 -11.47 -8.04 10.84
C LYS A 42 -10.57 -7.27 11.83
N ALA A 43 -10.58 -7.66 13.12
CA ALA A 43 -9.68 -7.10 14.12
C ALA A 43 -8.27 -7.69 14.01
N GLU A 44 -8.13 -9.00 13.79
CA GLU A 44 -6.85 -9.67 13.57
C GLU A 44 -6.15 -9.19 12.30
N LEU A 45 -6.91 -8.91 11.20
CA LEU A 45 -6.38 -8.32 9.98
C LEU A 45 -5.86 -6.87 10.15
N ARG A 46 -6.39 -6.12 11.13
CA ARG A 46 -5.96 -4.75 11.40
C ARG A 46 -4.67 -4.66 12.22
N ASP A 47 -4.35 -5.70 12.97
CA ASP A 47 -3.16 -5.74 13.85
C ASP A 47 -1.94 -6.37 13.15
N GLN A 48 -2.10 -6.84 11.92
CA GLN A 48 -1.02 -7.43 11.14
C GLN A 48 -0.07 -6.34 10.66
N GLN A 49 1.20 -6.45 11.03
CA GLN A 49 2.24 -5.51 10.61
C GLN A 49 2.87 -5.97 9.29
N PHE A 50 3.44 -5.02 8.53
CA PHE A 50 4.20 -5.34 7.33
C PHE A 50 5.45 -6.18 7.71
N PRO A 51 5.65 -7.34 7.05
CA PRO A 51 6.77 -8.23 7.36
C PRO A 51 8.06 -7.72 6.71
N PHE A 52 8.78 -6.83 7.40
CA PHE A 52 10.07 -6.35 6.93
C PHE A 52 11.11 -7.47 6.87
N PRO A 53 12.05 -7.44 5.89
CA PRO A 53 13.15 -8.39 5.85
C PRO A 53 14.10 -8.17 7.03
N GLU A 54 14.65 -9.26 7.55
CA GLU A 54 15.71 -9.19 8.56
C GLU A 54 17.03 -8.78 7.93
N ILE A 55 17.57 -7.64 8.34
CA ILE A 55 18.86 -7.16 7.84
C ILE A 55 19.97 -7.96 8.49
N PRO A 56 20.84 -8.65 7.72
CA PRO A 56 21.94 -9.44 8.29
C PRO A 56 22.84 -8.61 9.21
N SER A 57 23.17 -9.15 10.39
CA SER A 57 23.99 -8.46 11.39
C SER A 57 25.43 -8.18 10.91
N VAL A 58 25.90 -8.92 9.89
CA VAL A 58 27.19 -8.68 9.25
C VAL A 58 27.25 -7.36 8.48
N LEU A 59 26.11 -6.84 8.05
CA LEU A 59 26.02 -5.53 7.38
C LEU A 59 26.07 -4.42 8.45
N THR A 60 27.23 -3.83 8.65
CA THR A 60 27.46 -2.80 9.68
C THR A 60 27.39 -1.39 9.11
N SER A 61 27.66 -1.20 7.83
CA SER A 61 27.57 0.10 7.15
C SER A 61 26.11 0.53 6.98
N PRO A 62 25.75 1.77 7.32
CA PRO A 62 24.40 2.31 7.08
C PRO A 62 23.99 2.23 5.59
N THR A 63 24.92 2.46 4.67
CA THR A 63 24.69 2.38 3.23
C THR A 63 24.37 0.96 2.80
N GLU A 64 25.15 -0.05 3.22
CA GLU A 64 24.89 -1.45 2.90
C GLU A 64 23.55 -1.92 3.46
N ARG A 65 23.21 -1.52 4.69
CA ARG A 65 21.90 -1.82 5.31
C ARG A 65 20.75 -1.20 4.54
N LYS A 66 20.90 0.06 4.09
CA LYS A 66 19.90 0.75 3.26
C LYS A 66 19.72 0.01 1.93
N THR A 67 20.82 -0.28 1.22
CA THR A 67 20.78 -1.00 -0.07
C THR A 67 20.14 -2.38 0.09
N PHE A 68 20.50 -3.12 1.14
CA PHE A 68 19.88 -4.41 1.46
C PHE A 68 18.37 -4.26 1.65
N LEU A 69 17.93 -3.32 2.52
CA LEU A 69 16.51 -3.09 2.78
C LEU A 69 15.75 -2.77 1.47
N LEU A 70 16.29 -1.89 0.64
CA LEU A 70 15.62 -1.47 -0.60
C LEU A 70 15.50 -2.61 -1.60
N THR A 71 16.51 -3.48 -1.71
CA THR A 71 16.55 -4.56 -2.70
C THR A 71 15.88 -5.85 -2.24
N HIS A 72 15.68 -6.03 -0.93
CA HIS A 72 15.05 -7.20 -0.30
C HIS A 72 13.73 -6.87 0.42
N TYR A 73 13.13 -5.73 0.12
CA TYR A 73 11.99 -5.18 0.85
C TYR A 73 10.80 -6.13 0.97
N TRP A 74 10.56 -6.94 -0.05
CA TRP A 74 9.42 -7.86 -0.16
C TRP A 74 9.75 -9.32 0.12
N ASP A 75 10.98 -9.67 0.52
CA ASP A 75 11.40 -11.07 0.67
C ASP A 75 10.57 -11.83 1.73
N SER A 76 10.16 -11.16 2.78
CA SER A 76 9.33 -11.75 3.85
C SER A 76 7.82 -11.64 3.58
N TYR A 77 7.40 -10.98 2.49
CA TYR A 77 5.99 -10.79 2.17
C TYR A 77 5.41 -11.98 1.42
N ASN A 78 4.31 -12.55 1.94
CA ASN A 78 3.66 -13.70 1.30
C ASN A 78 2.63 -13.25 0.23
N PHE A 79 3.07 -13.16 -1.02
CA PHE A 79 2.21 -12.79 -2.15
C PHE A 79 1.11 -13.81 -2.46
N SER A 80 1.20 -15.06 -1.97
CA SER A 80 0.15 -16.07 -2.15
C SER A 80 -0.99 -15.95 -1.14
N ASP A 81 -0.80 -15.22 -0.05
CA ASP A 81 -1.82 -14.95 0.95
C ASP A 81 -2.76 -13.84 0.48
N THR A 82 -3.92 -14.23 -0.04
CA THR A 82 -4.91 -13.28 -0.57
C THR A 82 -5.51 -12.39 0.51
N ALA A 83 -5.57 -12.84 1.77
CA ALA A 83 -6.06 -12.03 2.88
C ALA A 83 -5.05 -10.93 3.21
N LEU A 84 -3.76 -11.25 3.25
CA LEU A 84 -2.68 -10.28 3.41
C LEU A 84 -2.64 -9.29 2.23
N VAL A 85 -2.70 -9.78 1.00
CA VAL A 85 -2.69 -8.93 -0.22
C VAL A 85 -3.86 -7.94 -0.23
N ASN A 86 -5.03 -8.34 0.26
CA ASN A 86 -6.21 -7.47 0.36
C ASN A 86 -6.22 -6.58 1.62
N ASN A 87 -5.29 -6.79 2.55
CA ASN A 87 -5.17 -5.95 3.73
C ASN A 87 -4.48 -4.62 3.38
N ARG A 88 -5.29 -3.61 3.07
CA ARG A 88 -4.80 -2.28 2.66
C ARG A 88 -3.87 -1.66 3.71
N ALA A 89 -4.14 -1.86 4.99
CA ALA A 89 -3.32 -1.29 6.07
C ALA A 89 -1.89 -1.85 6.06
N VAL A 90 -1.68 -3.04 5.54
CA VAL A 90 -0.36 -3.68 5.46
C VAL A 90 0.23 -3.53 4.06
N THR A 91 -0.49 -3.98 3.04
CA THR A 91 0.00 -4.07 1.65
C THR A 91 0.20 -2.71 1.02
N GLU A 92 -0.83 -1.84 1.11
CA GLU A 92 -0.78 -0.51 0.52
C GLU A 92 0.21 0.39 1.28
N GLN A 93 0.23 0.31 2.62
CA GLN A 93 1.21 1.04 3.43
C GLN A 93 2.65 0.55 3.17
N GLY A 94 2.85 -0.76 3.04
CA GLY A 94 4.14 -1.34 2.67
C GLY A 94 4.63 -0.81 1.34
N LEU A 95 3.75 -0.78 0.32
CA LEU A 95 4.10 -0.23 -0.99
C LEU A 95 4.45 1.27 -0.90
N VAL A 96 3.61 2.07 -0.24
CA VAL A 96 3.84 3.51 -0.07
C VAL A 96 5.17 3.78 0.63
N ASN A 97 5.51 3.02 1.66
CA ASN A 97 6.80 3.14 2.35
C ASN A 97 7.96 2.83 1.40
N GLN A 98 7.89 1.75 0.61
CA GLN A 98 8.92 1.44 -0.38
C GLN A 98 9.04 2.54 -1.44
N LEU A 99 7.92 3.02 -1.99
CA LEU A 99 7.94 4.09 -3.00
C LEU A 99 8.56 5.38 -2.44
N SER A 100 8.27 5.73 -1.19
CA SER A 100 8.90 6.87 -0.51
C SER A 100 10.41 6.72 -0.41
N LEU A 101 10.89 5.53 -0.04
CA LEU A 101 12.32 5.23 0.06
C LEU A 101 13.02 5.28 -1.31
N LEU A 102 12.38 4.72 -2.35
CA LEU A 102 12.91 4.72 -3.72
C LEU A 102 12.83 6.10 -4.40
N SER A 103 11.92 6.96 -3.99
CA SER A 103 11.78 8.33 -4.49
C SER A 103 12.76 9.31 -3.82
N ALA A 104 13.38 8.91 -2.73
CA ALA A 104 14.37 9.75 -2.07
C ALA A 104 15.56 10.02 -3.00
N SER A 105 16.07 11.26 -3.00
CA SER A 105 17.17 11.70 -3.88
C SER A 105 18.47 10.89 -3.71
N GLU A 106 18.57 10.13 -2.65
CA GLU A 106 19.71 9.28 -2.31
C GLU A 106 19.60 7.84 -2.86
N ALA A 107 18.46 7.47 -3.46
CA ALA A 107 18.31 6.15 -4.05
C ALA A 107 19.08 6.09 -5.38
N THR A 108 19.97 5.10 -5.49
CA THR A 108 20.71 4.85 -6.72
C THR A 108 19.85 4.14 -7.76
N GLN A 109 20.25 4.20 -9.04
CA GLN A 109 19.54 3.46 -10.10
C GLN A 109 19.55 1.95 -9.84
N GLU A 110 20.61 1.41 -9.25
CA GLU A 110 20.70 -0.01 -8.88
C GLU A 110 19.72 -0.36 -7.77
N GLU A 111 19.57 0.49 -6.76
CA GLU A 111 18.59 0.31 -5.68
C GLU A 111 17.15 0.38 -6.21
N ILE A 112 16.86 1.32 -7.11
CA ILE A 112 15.55 1.42 -7.77
C ILE A 112 15.27 0.15 -8.56
N LYS A 113 16.19 -0.28 -9.40
CA LYS A 113 16.05 -1.50 -10.21
C LYS A 113 15.90 -2.75 -9.34
N GLY A 114 16.70 -2.86 -8.28
CA GLY A 114 16.65 -3.97 -7.33
C GLY A 114 15.33 -4.03 -6.58
N GLY A 115 14.88 -2.91 -6.00
CA GLY A 115 13.64 -2.82 -5.23
C GLY A 115 12.38 -3.06 -6.07
N ILE A 116 12.31 -2.46 -7.25
CA ILE A 116 11.21 -2.73 -8.21
C ILE A 116 11.28 -4.19 -8.71
N GLY A 117 12.48 -4.70 -8.98
CA GLY A 117 12.69 -6.09 -9.38
C GLY A 117 12.22 -7.09 -8.33
N ASN A 118 12.53 -6.84 -7.05
CA ASN A 118 12.11 -7.66 -5.91
C ASN A 118 10.58 -7.76 -5.81
N LEU A 119 9.87 -6.62 -5.84
CA LEU A 119 8.41 -6.59 -5.88
C LEU A 119 7.85 -7.39 -7.07
N CYS A 120 8.31 -7.10 -8.27
CA CYS A 120 7.79 -7.74 -9.48
C CYS A 120 8.04 -9.25 -9.48
N THR A 121 9.20 -9.71 -8.98
CA THR A 121 9.52 -11.14 -8.86
C THR A 121 8.59 -11.83 -7.86
N GLY A 122 8.34 -11.21 -6.68
CA GLY A 122 7.47 -11.78 -5.66
C GLY A 122 6.03 -11.98 -6.15
N MET A 123 5.49 -11.02 -6.91
CA MET A 123 4.11 -11.13 -7.41
C MET A 123 3.98 -11.90 -8.74
N GLU A 124 5.07 -12.26 -9.41
CA GLU A 124 5.03 -12.76 -10.79
C GLU A 124 4.15 -14.01 -10.96
N SER A 125 4.29 -15.00 -10.09
CA SER A 125 3.53 -16.26 -10.13
C SER A 125 2.14 -16.16 -9.48
N GLN A 126 1.84 -15.06 -8.79
CA GLN A 126 0.63 -14.88 -7.98
C GLN A 126 -0.34 -13.93 -8.68
N GLU A 127 -1.30 -14.47 -9.45
CA GLU A 127 -2.19 -13.65 -10.29
C GLU A 127 -2.96 -12.59 -9.49
N HIS A 128 -3.51 -12.97 -8.34
CA HIS A 128 -4.27 -12.04 -7.51
C HIS A 128 -3.39 -10.88 -7.01
N ALA A 129 -2.21 -11.19 -6.45
CA ALA A 129 -1.26 -10.17 -6.02
C ALA A 129 -0.84 -9.27 -7.19
N ARG A 130 -0.52 -9.88 -8.34
CA ARG A 130 -0.13 -9.14 -9.55
C ARG A 130 -1.21 -8.13 -9.97
N GLN A 131 -2.50 -8.51 -9.95
CA GLN A 131 -3.61 -7.61 -10.28
C GLN A 131 -3.74 -6.47 -9.27
N VAL A 132 -3.61 -6.75 -7.97
CA VAL A 132 -3.67 -5.74 -6.91
C VAL A 132 -2.52 -4.76 -7.03
N PHE A 133 -1.28 -5.25 -7.12
CA PHE A 133 -0.10 -4.39 -7.19
C PHE A 133 -0.01 -3.60 -8.49
N MET A 134 -0.40 -4.17 -9.64
CA MET A 134 -0.46 -3.41 -10.89
C MET A 134 -1.39 -2.20 -10.77
N ARG A 135 -2.56 -2.38 -10.16
CA ARG A 135 -3.49 -1.26 -9.91
C ARG A 135 -2.87 -0.24 -8.96
N LEU A 136 -2.28 -0.68 -7.85
CA LEU A 136 -1.64 0.23 -6.89
C LEU A 136 -0.49 1.02 -7.53
N MET A 137 0.33 0.39 -8.38
CA MET A 137 1.39 1.10 -9.09
C MET A 137 0.85 2.15 -10.06
N ASP A 138 -0.27 1.86 -10.76
CA ASP A 138 -0.97 2.86 -11.57
C ASP A 138 -1.51 4.02 -10.71
N ASP A 139 -2.18 3.71 -9.60
CA ASP A 139 -2.81 4.68 -8.72
C ASP A 139 -1.77 5.59 -8.03
N TYR A 140 -0.61 5.05 -7.64
CA TYR A 140 0.40 5.81 -6.92
C TYR A 140 1.42 6.49 -7.82
N LEU A 141 1.96 5.81 -8.83
CA LEU A 141 3.07 6.33 -9.63
C LEU A 141 2.66 7.02 -10.92
N TYR A 142 1.48 6.70 -11.48
CA TYR A 142 1.03 7.21 -12.78
C TYR A 142 -0.15 8.20 -12.68
N ASN A 143 -0.87 8.21 -11.58
CA ASN A 143 -1.94 9.18 -11.34
C ASN A 143 -1.34 10.54 -10.96
N PRO A 144 -1.55 11.62 -11.76
CA PRO A 144 -0.96 12.93 -11.50
C PRO A 144 -1.47 13.60 -10.21
N ASN A 145 -2.59 13.12 -9.64
CA ASN A 145 -3.10 13.60 -8.37
C ASN A 145 -2.50 12.85 -7.15
N SER A 146 -1.68 11.84 -7.39
CA SER A 146 -1.01 11.11 -6.32
C SER A 146 0.16 11.91 -5.75
N PRO A 147 0.33 11.97 -4.41
CA PRO A 147 1.51 12.56 -3.80
C PRO A 147 2.80 11.77 -4.09
N TYR A 148 2.67 10.54 -4.61
CA TYR A 148 3.77 9.66 -4.99
C TYR A 148 3.99 9.58 -6.49
N TYR A 149 3.34 10.46 -7.28
CA TYR A 149 3.52 10.51 -8.74
C TYR A 149 5.00 10.59 -9.10
N ASN A 150 5.48 9.59 -9.87
CA ASN A 150 6.89 9.50 -10.24
C ASN A 150 7.05 8.69 -11.52
N GLU A 151 7.18 9.38 -12.66
CA GLU A 151 7.32 8.73 -13.98
C GLU A 151 8.61 7.92 -14.11
N THR A 152 9.69 8.30 -13.43
CA THR A 152 10.96 7.55 -13.47
C THR A 152 10.82 6.19 -12.81
N LEU A 153 10.23 6.13 -11.61
CA LEU A 153 9.94 4.86 -10.93
C LEU A 153 8.92 4.04 -11.71
N TYR A 154 7.89 4.69 -12.25
CA TYR A 154 6.87 4.00 -13.04
C TYR A 154 7.46 3.41 -14.33
N ALA A 155 8.33 4.14 -15.02
CA ALA A 155 9.04 3.62 -16.20
C ALA A 155 9.95 2.42 -15.85
N ALA A 156 10.64 2.45 -14.71
CA ALA A 156 11.43 1.30 -14.22
C ALA A 156 10.54 0.08 -13.97
N TYR A 157 9.38 0.30 -13.33
CA TYR A 157 8.38 -0.74 -13.11
C TYR A 157 7.85 -1.32 -14.44
N LEU A 158 7.44 -0.47 -15.38
CA LEU A 158 6.92 -0.92 -16.67
C LEU A 158 7.94 -1.76 -17.44
N ARG A 159 9.23 -1.32 -17.48
CA ARG A 159 10.30 -2.06 -18.11
C ARG A 159 10.48 -3.46 -17.49
N ARG A 160 10.40 -3.57 -16.16
CA ARG A 160 10.49 -4.87 -15.48
C ARG A 160 9.29 -5.77 -15.77
N MET A 161 8.07 -5.20 -15.74
CA MET A 161 6.83 -5.94 -16.03
C MET A 161 6.77 -6.45 -17.47
N LEU A 162 7.31 -5.72 -18.44
CA LEU A 162 7.40 -6.18 -19.83
C LEU A 162 8.27 -7.43 -20.02
N GLN A 163 9.15 -7.73 -19.06
CA GLN A 163 9.97 -8.95 -19.07
C GLN A 163 9.25 -10.15 -18.45
N SER A 164 8.10 -9.93 -17.80
CA SER A 164 7.34 -10.99 -17.14
C SER A 164 6.77 -11.97 -18.17
N THR A 165 6.90 -13.26 -17.87
CA THR A 165 6.28 -14.36 -18.64
C THR A 165 4.82 -14.60 -18.26
N ALA A 166 4.37 -14.01 -17.14
CA ALA A 166 3.01 -14.17 -16.62
C ALA A 166 2.00 -13.19 -17.25
N LEU A 167 2.44 -12.25 -18.09
CA LEU A 167 1.58 -11.31 -18.79
C LEU A 167 1.34 -11.75 -20.24
N ASP A 168 0.07 -11.66 -20.67
CA ASP A 168 -0.33 -11.82 -22.05
C ASP A 168 0.11 -10.64 -22.93
N GLU A 169 0.07 -10.83 -24.24
CA GLU A 169 0.49 -9.80 -25.21
C GLU A 169 -0.41 -8.55 -25.19
N ALA A 170 -1.67 -8.67 -24.84
CA ALA A 170 -2.58 -7.53 -24.74
C ALA A 170 -2.17 -6.61 -23.57
N ARG A 171 -1.88 -7.20 -22.40
CA ARG A 171 -1.36 -6.46 -21.23
C ARG A 171 0.00 -5.85 -21.52
N LYS A 172 0.93 -6.60 -22.13
CA LYS A 172 2.23 -6.07 -22.54
C LYS A 172 2.10 -4.90 -23.52
N SER A 173 1.19 -4.96 -24.47
CA SER A 173 0.94 -3.85 -25.40
C SER A 173 0.46 -2.60 -24.67
N SER A 174 -0.42 -2.74 -23.69
CA SER A 174 -0.87 -1.62 -22.85
C SER A 174 0.29 -1.00 -22.05
N LEU A 175 1.17 -1.84 -21.46
CA LEU A 175 2.34 -1.35 -20.71
C LEU A 175 3.35 -0.65 -21.63
N LYS A 176 3.59 -1.18 -22.85
CA LYS A 176 4.43 -0.52 -23.86
C LYS A 176 3.92 0.86 -24.22
N PHE A 177 2.61 0.97 -24.47
CA PHE A 177 1.99 2.25 -24.79
C PHE A 177 2.18 3.28 -23.67
N LYS A 178 1.96 2.91 -22.41
CA LYS A 178 2.21 3.78 -21.26
C LYS A 178 3.68 4.21 -21.16
N LEU A 179 4.61 3.28 -21.37
CA LEU A 179 6.05 3.58 -21.35
C LEU A 179 6.46 4.54 -22.47
N GLU A 180 5.90 4.38 -23.67
CA GLU A 180 6.13 5.30 -24.78
C GLU A 180 5.60 6.71 -24.49
N LEU A 181 4.42 6.84 -23.86
CA LEU A 181 3.89 8.15 -23.46
C LEU A 181 4.82 8.86 -22.49
N ILE A 182 5.30 8.18 -21.46
CA ILE A 182 6.24 8.72 -20.48
C ILE A 182 7.54 9.15 -21.19
N SER A 183 8.07 8.31 -22.06
CA SER A 183 9.33 8.61 -22.78
C SER A 183 9.21 9.85 -23.67
N ARG A 184 8.04 10.08 -24.28
CA ARG A 184 7.80 11.29 -25.09
C ARG A 184 7.70 12.54 -24.22
N ASN A 185 7.06 12.44 -23.05
CA ASN A 185 6.88 13.58 -22.16
C ASN A 185 8.20 14.06 -21.55
N ASN A 186 9.13 13.13 -21.30
CA ASN A 186 10.36 13.41 -20.57
C ASN A 186 11.58 13.57 -21.46
N CYS A 187 11.47 13.44 -22.79
CA CYS A 187 12.61 13.42 -23.72
C CYS A 187 13.73 12.43 -23.29
N LEU A 188 13.33 11.30 -22.70
CA LEU A 188 14.20 10.27 -22.14
C LEU A 188 14.68 9.28 -23.20
#